data_b6de7da3947146d9443fc1db4b1b7f34
#
_entry.id   b6de7da3947146d9443fc1db4b1b7f34
#
_cell.length_a   1.000
_cell.length_b   1.000
_cell.length_c   1.000
_cell.angle_alpha   90.00
_cell.angle_beta   90.00
_cell.angle_gamma   90.00
#
_symmetry.space_group_name_H-M   'P 1'
#
loop_
_entity.id
_entity.type
_entity.pdbx_description
1 polymer ?
#
loop_
_entity_poly.entity_id
_entity_poly.type
_entity_poly.pdbx_seq_one_letter_code
_entity_poly.pdbx_strand_id
1 'polypeptide(L)'
;MAGRFVTFEGIDGAGKSSHIEALAGWLRGRGHEVVMTREPGGTALAERVRELVLHEPMDALTECLLVFAARRDHLRACIEPALERGATVLCDRFTDASFAYQGGGRGLSVAVLAQLETWVQQGRQPDLTLWFDLPPVAAAARRAAARARQ
;
A
#
# COMPACT_ATOMS: atom_id res chain seq x y z
N MET A 1 15.09 -14.76 -12.78
CA MET A 1 13.87 -14.10 -13.26
C MET A 1 13.55 -12.93 -12.35
N ALA A 2 13.02 -11.85 -12.92
CA ALA A 2 12.55 -10.74 -12.13
C ALA A 2 11.37 -11.16 -11.25
N GLY A 3 11.25 -10.57 -10.08
CA GLY A 3 10.13 -10.80 -9.17
C GLY A 3 8.83 -10.21 -9.68
N ARG A 4 7.75 -10.48 -8.95
CA ARG A 4 6.43 -9.94 -9.25
C ARG A 4 6.00 -8.97 -8.16
N PHE A 5 5.44 -7.84 -8.57
CA PHE A 5 4.94 -6.81 -7.66
C PHE A 5 3.41 -6.81 -7.72
N VAL A 6 2.78 -7.23 -6.62
CA VAL A 6 1.33 -7.33 -6.50
C VAL A 6 0.85 -6.39 -5.41
N THR A 7 -0.13 -5.56 -5.73
CA THR A 7 -0.73 -4.64 -4.76
C THR A 7 -2.19 -5.01 -4.48
N PHE A 8 -2.64 -4.66 -3.29
CA PHE A 8 -3.99 -4.95 -2.81
C PHE A 8 -4.65 -3.64 -2.41
N GLU A 9 -5.78 -3.33 -3.04
CA GLU A 9 -6.51 -2.10 -2.79
C GLU A 9 -7.90 -2.43 -2.26
N GLY A 10 -8.48 -1.49 -1.54
CA GLY A 10 -9.79 -1.61 -0.93
C GLY A 10 -9.81 -0.96 0.44
N ILE A 11 -11.03 -0.68 0.93
CA ILE A 11 -11.22 -0.05 2.24
C ILE A 11 -10.98 -1.04 3.37
N ASP A 12 -10.75 -0.53 4.58
CA ASP A 12 -10.61 -1.37 5.77
C ASP A 12 -11.89 -2.18 5.99
N GLY A 13 -11.71 -3.45 6.36
CA GLY A 13 -12.82 -4.39 6.51
C GLY A 13 -13.16 -5.15 5.24
N ALA A 14 -12.48 -4.90 4.12
CA ALA A 14 -12.72 -5.63 2.87
C ALA A 14 -12.10 -7.04 2.85
N GLY A 15 -11.33 -7.41 3.90
CA GLY A 15 -10.74 -8.74 4.01
C GLY A 15 -9.35 -8.88 3.38
N LYS A 16 -8.67 -7.77 3.09
CA LYS A 16 -7.37 -7.78 2.43
C LYS A 16 -6.31 -8.57 3.20
N SER A 17 -6.15 -8.30 4.50
CA SER A 17 -5.09 -8.90 5.32
C SER A 17 -5.11 -10.41 5.30
N SER A 18 -6.28 -11.02 5.48
CA SER A 18 -6.44 -12.48 5.48
C SER A 18 -6.06 -13.09 4.13
N HIS A 19 -6.46 -12.44 3.04
CA HIS A 19 -6.16 -12.92 1.68
C HIS A 19 -4.69 -12.74 1.33
N ILE A 20 -4.06 -11.64 1.78
CA ILE A 20 -2.62 -11.42 1.57
C ILE A 20 -1.82 -12.51 2.28
N GLU A 21 -2.14 -12.80 3.54
CA GLU A 21 -1.47 -13.85 4.31
C GLU A 21 -1.65 -15.22 3.68
N ALA A 22 -2.87 -15.55 3.24
CA ALA A 22 -3.16 -16.83 2.58
C ALA A 22 -2.37 -16.97 1.27
N LEU A 23 -2.31 -15.92 0.46
CA LEU A 23 -1.54 -15.94 -0.77
C LEU A 23 -0.05 -16.07 -0.51
N ALA A 24 0.48 -15.34 0.49
CA ALA A 24 1.88 -15.45 0.88
C ALA A 24 2.25 -16.88 1.28
N GLY A 25 1.40 -17.52 2.11
CA GLY A 25 1.60 -18.90 2.53
C GLY A 25 1.59 -19.88 1.35
N TRP A 26 0.65 -19.71 0.43
CA TRP A 26 0.55 -20.54 -0.76
C TRP A 26 1.77 -20.42 -1.65
N LEU A 27 2.24 -19.20 -1.90
CA LEU A 27 3.44 -18.95 -2.72
C LEU A 27 4.70 -19.51 -2.06
N ARG A 28 4.85 -19.30 -0.75
CA ARG A 28 5.99 -19.85 0.01
C ARG A 28 6.01 -21.37 -0.02
N GLY A 29 4.84 -21.98 0.07
CA GLY A 29 4.69 -23.44 -0.04
C GLY A 29 5.12 -23.98 -1.42
N ARG A 30 5.14 -23.14 -2.43
CA ARG A 30 5.62 -23.48 -3.79
C ARG A 30 7.07 -23.07 -4.03
N GLY A 31 7.78 -22.66 -3.00
CA GLY A 31 9.22 -22.33 -3.10
C GLY A 31 9.52 -20.90 -3.49
N HIS A 32 8.52 -20.01 -3.51
CA HIS A 32 8.75 -18.60 -3.82
C HIS A 32 9.16 -17.82 -2.56
N GLU A 33 10.14 -16.93 -2.72
CA GLU A 33 10.40 -15.92 -1.70
C GLU A 33 9.29 -14.86 -1.78
N VAL A 34 8.70 -14.53 -0.64
CA VAL A 34 7.61 -13.55 -0.56
C VAL A 34 7.96 -12.49 0.47
N VAL A 35 7.87 -11.23 0.06
CA VAL A 35 7.97 -10.07 0.93
C VAL A 35 6.57 -9.48 1.08
N MET A 36 6.06 -9.47 2.32
CA MET A 36 4.79 -8.80 2.64
C MET A 36 5.11 -7.42 3.19
N THR A 37 4.47 -6.41 2.63
CA THR A 37 4.71 -5.02 3.02
C THR A 37 3.42 -4.20 2.90
N ARG A 38 3.52 -2.92 3.24
CA ARG A 38 2.35 -2.03 3.24
C ARG A 38 2.74 -0.59 2.96
N GLU A 39 1.75 0.23 2.60
CA GLU A 39 1.95 1.67 2.46
C GLU A 39 0.87 2.48 3.21
N PRO A 40 1.25 3.64 3.77
CA PRO A 40 2.64 4.06 3.97
C PRO A 40 3.34 3.16 4.97
N GLY A 41 4.61 2.85 4.73
CA GLY A 41 5.37 1.95 5.58
C GLY A 41 6.34 1.07 4.79
N GLY A 42 6.77 -0.03 5.39
CA GLY A 42 7.63 -1.02 4.76
C GLY A 42 9.12 -0.82 4.98
N THR A 43 9.54 0.31 5.52
CA THR A 43 10.91 0.59 5.95
C THR A 43 10.87 1.33 7.28
N ALA A 44 11.99 1.38 8.00
CA ALA A 44 12.04 2.10 9.28
C ALA A 44 11.64 3.57 9.11
N LEU A 45 12.15 4.24 8.07
CA LEU A 45 11.78 5.62 7.77
C LEU A 45 10.30 5.75 7.40
N ALA A 46 9.83 4.92 6.50
CA ALA A 46 8.44 4.97 6.03
C ALA A 46 7.44 4.67 7.15
N GLU A 47 7.78 3.77 8.08
CA GLU A 47 6.93 3.49 9.24
C GLU A 47 6.83 4.71 10.19
N ARG A 48 7.91 5.48 10.35
CA ARG A 48 7.86 6.74 11.09
C ARG A 48 6.97 7.76 10.41
N VAL A 49 7.03 7.85 9.09
CA VAL A 49 6.14 8.72 8.32
C VAL A 49 4.69 8.29 8.49
N ARG A 50 4.43 6.99 8.50
CA ARG A 50 3.08 6.46 8.76
C ARG A 50 2.54 6.97 10.09
N GLU A 51 3.34 6.93 11.15
CA GLU A 51 2.93 7.42 12.47
C GLU A 51 2.59 8.92 12.44
N LEU A 52 3.42 9.71 11.75
CA LEU A 52 3.15 11.15 11.59
C LEU A 52 1.83 11.40 10.85
N VAL A 53 1.64 10.72 9.73
CA VAL A 53 0.45 10.90 8.88
C VAL A 53 -0.83 10.48 9.61
N LEU A 54 -0.77 9.42 10.41
CA LEU A 54 -1.93 8.90 11.13
C LEU A 54 -2.29 9.73 12.37
N HIS A 55 -1.33 10.39 13.01
CA HIS A 55 -1.54 10.98 14.33
C HIS A 55 -1.32 12.49 14.40
N GLU A 56 -0.57 13.09 13.47
CA GLU A 56 -0.31 14.53 13.48
C GLU A 56 -1.27 15.27 12.55
N PRO A 57 -1.86 16.40 13.01
CA PRO A 57 -2.64 17.23 12.11
C PRO A 57 -1.72 17.95 11.13
N MET A 58 -2.12 17.96 9.85
CA MET A 58 -1.36 18.62 8.80
C MET A 58 -2.25 18.95 7.61
N ASP A 59 -1.82 19.86 6.74
CA ASP A 59 -2.57 20.14 5.54
C ASP A 59 -2.44 19.01 4.51
N ALA A 60 -3.30 19.06 3.50
CA ALA A 60 -3.37 18.00 2.49
C ALA A 60 -2.08 17.83 1.69
N LEU A 61 -1.43 18.93 1.33
CA LEU A 61 -0.19 18.87 0.55
C LEU A 61 0.96 18.32 1.40
N THR A 62 1.08 18.72 2.66
CA THR A 62 2.08 18.19 3.59
C THR A 62 1.93 16.67 3.73
N GLU A 63 0.70 16.20 3.95
CA GLU A 63 0.40 14.77 4.05
C GLU A 63 0.81 14.04 2.78
N CYS A 64 0.43 14.58 1.63
CA CYS A 64 0.74 14.01 0.32
C CYS A 64 2.25 13.90 0.10
N LEU A 65 3.00 14.95 0.41
CA LEU A 65 4.45 14.94 0.26
C LEU A 65 5.10 13.90 1.17
N LEU A 66 4.62 13.76 2.39
CA LEU A 66 5.12 12.73 3.32
C LEU A 66 4.83 11.32 2.81
N VAL A 67 3.62 11.08 2.33
CA VAL A 67 3.23 9.76 1.80
C VAL A 67 4.10 9.39 0.59
N PHE A 68 4.35 10.32 -0.32
CA PHE A 68 5.20 10.07 -1.47
C PHE A 68 6.68 9.95 -1.11
N ALA A 69 7.16 10.69 -0.09
CA ALA A 69 8.51 10.49 0.43
C ALA A 69 8.69 9.10 1.02
N ALA A 70 7.73 8.65 1.80
CA ALA A 70 7.72 7.28 2.36
C ALA A 70 7.73 6.23 1.25
N ARG A 71 6.93 6.44 0.19
CA ARG A 71 6.89 5.54 -0.97
C ARG A 71 8.23 5.47 -1.68
N ARG A 72 8.90 6.60 -1.85
CA ARG A 72 10.22 6.63 -2.47
C ARG A 72 11.22 5.77 -1.70
N ASP A 73 11.25 5.91 -0.38
CA ASP A 73 12.12 5.10 0.47
C ASP A 73 11.73 3.62 0.42
N HIS A 74 10.44 3.33 0.47
CA HIS A 74 9.90 1.98 0.38
C HIS A 74 10.30 1.29 -0.92
N LEU A 75 10.18 1.97 -2.05
CA LEU A 75 10.60 1.45 -3.35
C LEU A 75 12.09 1.15 -3.38
N ARG A 76 12.91 2.09 -2.94
CA ARG A 76 14.36 1.97 -3.02
C ARG A 76 14.94 0.94 -2.06
N ALA A 77 14.46 0.89 -0.83
CA ALA A 77 15.05 0.09 0.22
C ALA A 77 14.42 -1.28 0.40
N CYS A 78 13.19 -1.47 -0.07
CA CYS A 78 12.43 -2.72 0.13
C CYS A 78 11.98 -3.34 -1.19
N ILE A 79 11.15 -2.63 -1.97
CA ILE A 79 10.46 -3.22 -3.11
C ILE A 79 11.44 -3.56 -4.24
N GLU A 80 12.20 -2.59 -4.73
CA GLU A 80 13.11 -2.80 -5.85
C GLU A 80 14.17 -3.88 -5.55
N PRO A 81 14.84 -3.87 -4.39
CA PRO A 81 15.79 -4.95 -4.08
C PRO A 81 15.14 -6.33 -4.04
N ALA A 82 13.92 -6.43 -3.51
CA ALA A 82 13.18 -7.69 -3.48
C ALA A 82 12.87 -8.20 -4.89
N LEU A 83 12.40 -7.33 -5.76
CA LEU A 83 12.11 -7.69 -7.15
C LEU A 83 13.36 -8.09 -7.92
N GLU A 84 14.47 -7.41 -7.69
CA GLU A 84 15.74 -7.71 -8.34
C GLU A 84 16.26 -9.12 -8.00
N ARG A 85 16.04 -9.58 -6.77
CA ARG A 85 16.44 -10.94 -6.38
C ARG A 85 15.38 -12.01 -6.69
N GLY A 86 14.32 -11.63 -7.41
CA GLY A 86 13.29 -12.57 -7.86
C GLY A 86 12.17 -12.83 -6.88
N ALA A 87 12.08 -12.08 -5.78
CA ALA A 87 11.02 -12.23 -4.80
C ALA A 87 9.68 -11.72 -5.35
N THR A 88 8.59 -12.28 -4.84
CA THR A 88 7.25 -11.73 -5.03
C THR A 88 6.96 -10.75 -3.89
N VAL A 89 6.61 -9.52 -4.23
CA VAL A 89 6.25 -8.50 -3.25
C VAL A 89 4.74 -8.36 -3.22
N LEU A 90 4.15 -8.56 -2.04
CA LEU A 90 2.72 -8.37 -1.78
C LEU A 90 2.59 -7.11 -0.92
N CYS A 91 2.02 -6.07 -1.49
CA CYS A 91 1.92 -4.76 -0.84
C CYS A 91 0.46 -4.38 -0.57
N ASP A 92 0.14 -4.15 0.69
CA ASP A 92 -1.18 -3.64 1.08
C ASP A 92 -1.20 -2.12 0.84
N ARG A 93 -1.94 -1.73 -0.17
CA ARG A 93 -2.04 -0.36 -0.72
C ARG A 93 -0.77 0.10 -1.44
N PHE A 94 -0.96 0.95 -2.41
CA PHE A 94 0.10 1.61 -3.15
C PHE A 94 -0.44 2.92 -3.73
N THR A 95 -0.06 3.30 -4.94
CA THR A 95 -0.41 4.61 -5.53
C THR A 95 -1.92 4.85 -5.64
N ASP A 96 -2.71 3.82 -5.96
CA ASP A 96 -4.17 3.97 -6.05
C ASP A 96 -4.77 4.46 -4.74
N ALA A 97 -4.26 4.01 -3.60
CA ALA A 97 -4.68 4.50 -2.29
C ALA A 97 -4.39 6.00 -2.14
N SER A 98 -3.25 6.49 -2.64
CA SER A 98 -2.93 7.93 -2.59
C SER A 98 -3.88 8.75 -3.44
N PHE A 99 -4.23 8.30 -4.64
CA PHE A 99 -5.24 8.98 -5.45
C PHE A 99 -6.60 9.00 -4.77
N ALA A 100 -6.96 7.95 -4.04
CA ALA A 100 -8.21 7.90 -3.29
C ALA A 100 -8.19 8.79 -2.05
N TYR A 101 -7.16 8.70 -1.22
CA TYR A 101 -7.10 9.41 0.07
C TYR A 101 -6.64 10.85 -0.07
N GLN A 102 -5.56 11.13 -0.76
CA GLN A 102 -5.05 12.48 -0.94
C GLN A 102 -5.82 13.26 -2.00
N GLY A 103 -6.23 12.60 -3.08
CA GLY A 103 -7.02 13.21 -4.14
C GLY A 103 -8.49 13.31 -3.79
N GLY A 104 -9.20 12.18 -3.75
CA GLY A 104 -10.63 12.13 -3.49
C GLY A 104 -11.00 12.56 -2.08
N GLY A 105 -10.28 12.06 -1.06
CA GLY A 105 -10.57 12.33 0.34
C GLY A 105 -10.18 13.72 0.81
N ARG A 106 -9.04 14.26 0.37
CA ARG A 106 -8.51 15.55 0.80
C ARG A 106 -8.58 16.64 -0.27
N GLY A 107 -9.07 16.31 -1.46
CA GLY A 107 -9.31 17.29 -2.53
C GLY A 107 -8.07 17.80 -3.25
N LEU A 108 -6.94 17.10 -3.17
CA LEU A 108 -5.75 17.47 -3.95
C LEU A 108 -5.95 17.22 -5.44
N SER A 109 -5.33 18.08 -6.26
CA SER A 109 -5.36 17.97 -7.71
C SER A 109 -4.77 16.63 -8.18
N VAL A 110 -5.47 15.94 -9.07
CA VAL A 110 -4.98 14.72 -9.72
C VAL A 110 -3.67 15.00 -10.48
N ALA A 111 -3.52 16.20 -11.05
CA ALA A 111 -2.30 16.58 -11.74
C ALA A 111 -1.08 16.61 -10.81
N VAL A 112 -1.24 17.11 -9.59
CA VAL A 112 -0.17 17.09 -8.57
C VAL A 112 0.21 15.67 -8.21
N LEU A 113 -0.78 14.81 -7.96
CA LEU A 113 -0.56 13.42 -7.63
C LEU A 113 0.16 12.67 -8.77
N ALA A 114 -0.25 12.93 -10.01
CA ALA A 114 0.37 12.30 -11.18
C ALA A 114 1.83 12.71 -11.35
N GLN A 115 2.17 13.99 -11.09
CA GLN A 115 3.55 14.45 -11.13
C GLN A 115 4.40 13.77 -10.04
N LEU A 116 3.89 13.69 -8.82
CA LEU A 116 4.59 13.02 -7.71
C LEU A 116 4.80 11.53 -8.01
N GLU A 117 3.80 10.87 -8.59
CA GLU A 117 3.91 9.49 -9.02
C GLU A 117 5.06 9.32 -10.02
N THR A 118 5.15 10.18 -11.02
CA THR A 118 6.21 10.14 -12.03
C THR A 118 7.59 10.28 -11.40
N TRP A 119 7.76 11.25 -10.48
CA TRP A 119 9.05 11.51 -9.83
C TRP A 119 9.46 10.38 -8.90
N VAL A 120 8.50 9.84 -8.15
CA VAL A 120 8.76 8.86 -7.09
C VAL A 120 8.93 7.46 -7.66
N GLN A 121 8.05 7.06 -8.56
CA GLN A 121 7.98 5.69 -9.05
C GLN A 121 8.86 5.42 -10.26
N GLN A 122 9.16 6.44 -11.05
CA GLN A 122 10.05 6.35 -12.21
C GLN A 122 9.68 5.17 -13.13
N GLY A 123 8.39 5.05 -13.42
CA GLY A 123 7.84 4.00 -14.27
C GLY A 123 7.54 2.67 -13.57
N ARG A 124 7.90 2.53 -12.29
CA ARG A 124 7.56 1.30 -11.57
C ARG A 124 6.07 1.28 -11.24
N GLN A 125 5.38 0.31 -11.80
CA GLN A 125 3.97 0.06 -11.54
C GLN A 125 3.81 -1.39 -11.06
N PRO A 126 2.74 -1.70 -10.32
CA PRO A 126 2.43 -3.09 -9.98
C PRO A 126 2.23 -3.92 -11.24
N ASP A 127 2.68 -5.18 -11.19
CA ASP A 127 2.37 -6.15 -12.24
C ASP A 127 0.91 -6.56 -12.19
N LEU A 128 0.32 -6.55 -10.99
CA LEU A 128 -1.09 -6.88 -10.76
C LEU A 128 -1.59 -6.11 -9.55
N THR A 129 -2.78 -5.54 -9.67
CA THR A 129 -3.50 -4.93 -8.54
C THR A 129 -4.79 -5.70 -8.32
N LEU A 130 -4.99 -6.17 -7.09
CA LEU A 130 -6.21 -6.86 -6.68
C LEU A 130 -7.08 -5.88 -5.91
N TRP A 131 -8.26 -5.63 -6.43
CA TRP A 131 -9.24 -4.71 -5.82
C TRP A 131 -10.27 -5.52 -5.02
N PHE A 132 -10.34 -5.24 -3.74
CA PHE A 132 -11.34 -5.85 -2.85
C PHE A 132 -12.58 -4.96 -2.84
N ASP A 133 -13.51 -5.27 -3.73
CA ASP A 133 -14.73 -4.48 -3.93
C ASP A 133 -15.81 -4.94 -2.94
N LEU A 134 -15.91 -4.20 -1.84
CA LEU A 134 -16.91 -4.44 -0.81
C LEU A 134 -17.63 -3.12 -0.52
N PRO A 135 -18.99 -3.11 -0.50
CA PRO A 135 -19.72 -1.90 -0.15
C PRO A 135 -19.29 -1.34 1.21
N PRO A 136 -19.19 -0.01 1.38
CA PRO A 136 -18.74 0.59 2.65
C PRO A 136 -19.53 0.14 3.87
N VAL A 137 -20.84 -0.09 3.74
CA VAL A 137 -21.68 -0.58 4.84
C VAL A 137 -21.27 -1.98 5.28
N ALA A 138 -21.02 -2.88 4.33
CA ALA A 138 -20.58 -4.24 4.63
C ALA A 138 -19.17 -4.24 5.25
N ALA A 139 -18.26 -3.40 4.78
CA ALA A 139 -16.93 -3.26 5.35
C ALA A 139 -16.99 -2.74 6.78
N ALA A 140 -17.85 -1.74 7.06
CA ALA A 140 -18.06 -1.22 8.40
C ALA A 140 -18.59 -2.29 9.37
N ALA A 141 -19.53 -3.13 8.91
CA ALA A 141 -20.07 -4.24 9.71
C ALA A 141 -18.97 -5.26 10.06
N ARG A 142 -18.10 -5.59 9.12
CA ARG A 142 -16.98 -6.50 9.34
C ARG A 142 -15.98 -5.93 10.34
N ARG A 143 -15.67 -4.63 10.26
CA ARG A 143 -14.79 -3.96 11.25
C ARG A 143 -15.38 -4.01 12.65
N ALA A 144 -16.67 -3.72 12.78
CA ALA A 144 -17.37 -3.77 14.07
C ALA A 144 -17.35 -5.19 14.66
N ALA A 145 -17.60 -6.21 13.86
CA ALA A 145 -17.56 -7.61 14.29
C ALA A 145 -16.16 -8.04 14.75
N ALA A 146 -15.11 -7.59 14.05
CA ALA A 146 -13.73 -7.87 14.41
C ALA A 146 -13.36 -7.22 15.77
N ARG A 147 -13.77 -5.97 16.00
CA ARG A 147 -13.56 -5.28 17.28
C ARG A 147 -14.27 -5.98 18.44
N ALA A 148 -15.48 -6.47 18.21
CA ALA A 148 -16.24 -7.17 19.24
C ALA A 148 -15.62 -8.50 19.67
N ARG A 149 -14.74 -9.08 18.84
CA ARG A 149 -14.03 -10.34 19.15
C ARG A 149 -12.69 -10.13 19.87
N GLN A 150 -12.26 -8.91 20.00
CA GLN A 150 -11.07 -8.53 20.78
C GLN A 150 -11.45 -8.24 22.25
#